data_47e7693142ad0208db69d0b4070341e1
#
_entry.id   47e7693142ad0208db69d0b4070341e1
#
_cell.length_a   1.000
_cell.length_b   1.000
_cell.length_c   1.000
_cell.angle_alpha   90.00
_cell.angle_beta   90.00
_cell.angle_gamma   90.00
#
_symmetry.space_group_name_H-M   'P 1'
#
loop_
_entity.id
_entity.type
_entity.pdbx_description
1 polymer ?
#
loop_
_entity_poly.entity_id
_entity_poly.type
_entity_poly.pdbx_seq_one_letter_code
_entity_poly.pdbx_strand_id
1 'polypeptide(L)'
;MGTNIFRAVNSTLIYLERGDEYLMLHRTKKENDLNHDKWIGVGGKFEDSESPEDCALRETREETGLTLTRWRYRGLVTFVSDRYETEYMHLFT
;
A
#
# COMPACT_ATOMS: atom_id res chain seq x y z
N MET A 1 0.75 36.27 3.82
CA MET A 1 0.04 35.30 2.99
C MET A 1 0.36 33.89 3.39
N GLY A 2 -0.62 33.21 3.81
CA GLY A 2 -0.44 31.79 4.15
C GLY A 2 -0.37 30.93 2.90
N THR A 3 0.59 30.08 2.84
CA THR A 3 0.63 29.07 1.80
C THR A 3 0.13 27.76 2.39
N ASN A 4 -0.99 27.31 1.89
CA ASN A 4 -1.44 25.97 2.21
C ASN A 4 -0.65 25.00 1.33
N ILE A 5 0.24 24.25 1.97
CA ILE A 5 0.96 23.22 1.26
C ILE A 5 0.09 21.98 1.31
N PHE A 6 -0.39 21.56 0.16
CA PHE A 6 -1.09 20.29 0.05
C PHE A 6 -0.07 19.17 0.20
N ARG A 7 -0.31 18.31 1.15
CA ARG A 7 0.54 17.15 1.38
C ARG A 7 -0.26 15.88 1.14
N ALA A 8 0.36 14.96 0.46
CA ALA A 8 -0.22 13.66 0.21
C ALA A 8 0.83 12.59 0.41
N VAL A 9 0.36 11.44 0.81
CA VAL A 9 1.18 10.25 0.99
C VAL A 9 0.88 9.31 -0.15
N ASN A 10 1.91 8.77 -0.78
CA ASN A 10 1.75 7.71 -1.77
C ASN A 10 2.02 6.37 -1.13
N SER A 11 1.18 5.42 -1.44
CA SER A 11 1.30 4.06 -0.96
C SER A 11 0.94 3.07 -2.04
N THR A 12 1.23 1.80 -1.80
CA THR A 12 0.81 0.71 -2.68
C THR A 12 -0.02 -0.29 -1.91
N LEU A 13 -0.89 -0.96 -2.63
CA LEU A 13 -1.59 -2.13 -2.14
C LEU A 13 -1.57 -3.17 -3.25
N ILE A 14 -1.05 -4.34 -2.93
CA ILE A 14 -0.88 -5.42 -3.90
C ILE A 14 -1.69 -6.62 -3.43
N TYR A 15 -2.58 -7.10 -4.29
CA TYR A 15 -3.27 -8.36 -4.08
C TYR A 15 -2.55 -9.43 -4.89
N LEU A 16 -1.74 -10.22 -4.20
CA LEU A 16 -0.99 -11.31 -4.82
C LEU A 16 -1.93 -12.46 -5.10
N GLU A 17 -1.98 -12.89 -6.35
CA GLU A 17 -2.85 -13.96 -6.81
C GLU A 17 -2.06 -15.23 -7.09
N ARG A 18 -2.68 -16.36 -6.73
CA ARG A 18 -2.24 -17.68 -7.16
C ARG A 18 -3.48 -18.53 -7.37
N GLY A 19 -3.82 -18.78 -8.64
CA GLY A 19 -5.08 -19.44 -8.96
C GLY A 19 -6.25 -18.60 -8.49
N ASP A 20 -7.09 -19.16 -7.63
CA ASP A 20 -8.27 -18.49 -7.09
C ASP A 20 -8.01 -17.83 -5.72
N GLU A 21 -6.76 -17.80 -5.29
CA GLU A 21 -6.42 -17.36 -3.94
C GLU A 21 -5.68 -16.02 -3.97
N TYR A 22 -5.88 -15.23 -2.91
CA TYR A 22 -5.12 -14.02 -2.66
C TYR A 22 -4.33 -14.19 -1.37
N LEU A 23 -3.09 -13.72 -1.38
CA LEU A 23 -2.28 -13.66 -0.17
C LEU A 23 -2.66 -12.41 0.62
N MET A 24 -3.12 -12.62 1.82
CA MET A 24 -3.47 -11.52 2.73
C MET A 24 -2.61 -11.61 3.99
N LEU A 25 -2.30 -10.46 4.56
CA LEU A 25 -1.54 -10.37 5.78
C LEU A 25 -2.48 -10.07 6.95
N HIS A 26 -2.30 -10.80 8.04
CA HIS A 26 -3.04 -10.54 9.27
C HIS A 26 -2.28 -9.52 10.09
N ARG A 27 -2.88 -8.36 10.29
CA ARG A 27 -2.23 -7.25 10.98
C ARG A 27 -2.51 -7.33 12.46
N THR A 28 -1.49 -7.66 13.25
CA THR A 28 -1.61 -7.88 14.70
C THR A 28 -0.69 -7.02 15.55
N LYS A 29 0.22 -6.27 14.94
CA LYS A 29 1.34 -5.66 15.67
C LYS A 29 1.01 -4.44 16.52
N LYS A 30 -0.05 -3.71 16.22
CA LYS A 30 -0.38 -2.47 16.93
C LYS A 30 -1.83 -2.48 17.38
N GLU A 31 -2.05 -2.41 18.68
CA GLU A 31 -3.40 -2.41 19.23
C GLU A 31 -4.22 -1.19 18.84
N ASN A 32 -3.56 -0.04 18.66
CA ASN A 32 -4.22 1.20 18.30
C ASN A 32 -4.27 1.46 16.81
N ASP A 33 -3.83 0.50 16.01
CA ASP A 33 -3.88 0.59 14.56
C ASP A 33 -5.30 0.37 14.08
N LEU A 34 -5.77 1.20 13.16
CA LEU A 34 -7.10 1.04 12.56
C LEU A 34 -7.29 -0.32 11.89
N ASN A 35 -6.20 -0.90 11.38
CA ASN A 35 -6.23 -2.19 10.71
C ASN A 35 -5.82 -3.35 11.60
N HIS A 36 -5.69 -3.09 12.92
CA HIS A 36 -5.34 -4.15 13.86
C HIS A 36 -6.35 -5.30 13.78
N ASP A 37 -5.84 -6.52 13.78
CA ASP A 37 -6.62 -7.75 13.70
C ASP A 37 -7.46 -7.88 12.43
N LYS A 38 -7.07 -7.19 11.36
CA LYS A 38 -7.71 -7.31 10.05
C LYS A 38 -6.76 -7.96 9.07
N TRP A 39 -7.34 -8.59 8.07
CA TRP A 39 -6.58 -9.14 6.94
C TRP A 39 -6.48 -8.08 5.86
N ILE A 40 -5.27 -7.79 5.43
CA ILE A 40 -5.01 -6.75 4.43
C ILE A 40 -4.12 -7.31 3.32
N GLY A 41 -4.12 -6.64 2.18
CA GLY A 41 -3.18 -6.93 1.11
C GLY A 41 -1.77 -6.50 1.49
N VAL A 42 -0.81 -6.87 0.66
CA VAL A 42 0.59 -6.49 0.81
C VAL A 42 0.77 -5.05 0.35
N GLY A 43 1.59 -4.28 1.03
CA GLY A 43 1.88 -2.92 0.58
C GLY A 43 2.38 -2.02 1.68
N GLY A 44 2.58 -0.78 1.32
CA GLY A 44 3.05 0.23 2.25
C GLY A 44 3.33 1.55 1.56
N LYS A 45 3.91 2.46 2.31
CA LYS A 45 4.22 3.81 1.82
C LYS A 45 5.47 3.80 0.96
N PHE A 46 5.51 4.72 -0.01
CA PHE A 46 6.71 4.92 -0.83
C PHE A 46 7.87 5.40 0.03
N GLU A 47 9.05 4.94 -0.31
CA GLU A 47 10.29 5.55 0.13
C GLU A 47 10.69 6.62 -0.88
N ASP A 48 11.69 7.43 -0.52
CA ASP A 48 12.14 8.49 -1.39
C ASP A 48 12.57 7.95 -2.75
N SER A 49 12.16 8.66 -3.80
CA SER A 49 12.52 8.33 -5.18
C SER A 49 12.00 7.00 -5.70
N GLU A 50 11.00 6.43 -5.05
CA GLU A 50 10.36 5.21 -5.56
C GLU A 50 9.23 5.54 -6.53
N SER A 51 9.15 4.77 -7.60
CA SER A 51 7.95 4.70 -8.42
C SER A 51 6.93 3.77 -7.78
N PRO A 52 5.66 3.78 -8.23
CA PRO A 52 4.69 2.81 -7.72
C PRO A 52 5.16 1.36 -7.86
N GLU A 53 5.78 1.01 -8.99
CA GLU A 53 6.30 -0.33 -9.23
C GLU A 53 7.45 -0.67 -8.28
N ASP A 54 8.37 0.26 -8.07
CA ASP A 54 9.49 0.04 -7.15
C ASP A 54 8.98 -0.24 -5.73
N CYS A 55 8.00 0.53 -5.29
CA CYS A 55 7.39 0.35 -3.98
C CYS A 55 6.70 -1.01 -3.89
N ALA A 56 5.93 -1.39 -4.92
CA ALA A 56 5.24 -2.67 -4.94
C ALA A 56 6.23 -3.84 -4.87
N LEU A 57 7.31 -3.78 -5.63
CA LEU A 57 8.34 -4.81 -5.62
C LEU A 57 9.02 -4.91 -4.26
N ARG A 58 9.40 -3.78 -3.69
CA ARG A 58 10.08 -3.73 -2.40
C ARG A 58 9.19 -4.25 -1.28
N GLU A 59 7.97 -3.74 -1.18
CA GLU A 59 7.06 -4.11 -0.12
C GLU A 59 6.68 -5.59 -0.19
N THR A 60 6.48 -6.12 -1.39
CA THR A 60 6.19 -7.55 -1.56
C THR A 60 7.34 -8.38 -1.04
N ARG A 61 8.57 -8.01 -1.39
CA ARG A 61 9.75 -8.75 -0.96
C ARG A 61 9.94 -8.67 0.56
N GLU A 62 9.78 -7.48 1.13
CA GLU A 62 9.95 -7.29 2.57
C GLU A 62 8.92 -8.04 3.39
N GLU A 63 7.66 -8.02 2.95
CA GLU A 63 6.57 -8.59 3.73
C GLU A 63 6.35 -10.08 3.51
N THR A 64 6.69 -10.58 2.32
CA THR A 64 6.40 -11.98 1.98
C THR A 64 7.63 -12.80 1.61
N GLY A 65 8.75 -12.15 1.31
CA GLY A 65 9.93 -12.81 0.77
C GLY A 65 9.82 -13.17 -0.70
N LEU A 66 8.70 -12.89 -1.32
CA LEU A 66 8.47 -13.22 -2.72
C LEU A 66 8.97 -12.11 -3.63
N THR A 67 9.37 -12.48 -4.85
CA THR A 67 9.73 -11.54 -5.89
C THR A 67 8.61 -11.49 -6.90
N LEU A 68 8.03 -10.30 -7.11
CA LEU A 68 7.02 -10.12 -8.14
C LEU A 68 7.65 -10.28 -9.52
N THR A 69 7.03 -11.09 -10.36
CA THR A 69 7.48 -11.30 -11.75
C THR A 69 6.45 -10.82 -12.75
N ARG A 70 5.19 -10.73 -12.34
CA ARG A 70 4.09 -10.22 -13.15
C ARG A 70 3.21 -9.35 -12.28
N TRP A 71 2.83 -8.21 -12.80
CA TRP A 71 1.89 -7.34 -12.09
C TRP A 71 1.12 -6.50 -13.08
N ARG A 72 -0.05 -6.03 -12.63
CA ARG A 72 -0.84 -5.06 -13.37
C ARG A 72 -1.20 -3.91 -12.46
N TYR A 73 -1.03 -2.70 -12.94
CA TYR A 73 -1.52 -1.52 -12.26
C TYR A 73 -3.03 -1.45 -12.45
N ARG A 74 -3.78 -1.43 -11.37
CA ARG A 74 -5.25 -1.46 -11.43
C ARG A 74 -5.89 -0.11 -11.23
N GLY A 75 -5.19 0.83 -10.70
CA GLY A 75 -5.71 2.16 -10.53
C GLY A 75 -5.28 2.81 -9.23
N LEU A 76 -5.84 3.97 -8.99
CA LEU A 76 -5.53 4.81 -7.86
C LEU A 76 -6.77 4.96 -7.00
N VAL A 77 -6.62 4.67 -5.71
CA VAL A 77 -7.65 4.95 -4.72
C VAL A 77 -7.18 6.11 -3.87
N THR A 78 -8.00 7.13 -3.77
CA THR A 78 -7.67 8.31 -2.97
C THR A 78 -8.47 8.27 -1.67
N PHE A 79 -7.75 8.30 -0.56
CA PHE A 79 -8.36 8.43 0.76
C PHE A 79 -8.23 9.86 1.22
N VAL A 80 -9.35 10.47 1.54
CA VAL A 80 -9.41 11.83 2.06
C VAL A 80 -10.02 11.77 3.45
N SER A 81 -9.34 12.36 4.41
CA SER A 81 -9.76 12.35 5.79
C SER A 81 -9.44 13.70 6.41
N ASP A 82 -10.23 14.12 7.38
CA ASP A 82 -9.94 15.32 8.17
C ASP A 82 -8.93 15.04 9.29
N ARG A 83 -8.59 13.78 9.55
CA ARG A 83 -7.67 13.37 10.61
C ARG A 83 -6.28 13.02 10.12
N TYR A 84 -6.16 12.63 8.85
CA TYR A 84 -4.90 12.14 8.27
C TYR A 84 -4.63 12.85 6.96
N GLU A 85 -3.38 12.84 6.54
CA GLU A 85 -3.02 13.33 5.22
C GLU A 85 -3.74 12.54 4.14
N THR A 86 -4.06 13.20 3.04
CA THR A 86 -4.59 12.51 1.86
C THR A 86 -3.63 11.43 1.42
N GLU A 87 -4.15 10.26 1.14
CA GLU A 87 -3.34 9.12 0.71
C GLU A 87 -3.76 8.69 -0.68
N TYR A 88 -2.79 8.60 -1.57
CA TYR A 88 -2.96 8.03 -2.90
C TYR A 88 -2.43 6.62 -2.90
N MET A 89 -3.33 5.66 -2.93
CA MET A 89 -2.98 4.24 -2.90
C MET A 89 -3.02 3.67 -4.30
N HIS A 90 -1.88 3.19 -4.76
CA HIS A 90 -1.72 2.57 -6.06
C HIS A 90 -1.98 1.08 -5.94
N LEU A 91 -2.97 0.59 -6.69
CA LEU A 91 -3.41 -0.80 -6.63
C LEU A 91 -2.76 -1.63 -7.72
N PHE A 92 -2.27 -2.78 -7.31
CA PHE A 92 -1.67 -3.79 -8.21
C PHE A 92 -2.29 -5.16 -7.96
N THR A 93 -2.32 -5.96 -8.99
CA THR A 93 -2.67 -7.38 -8.88
C THR A 93 -1.69 -8.25 -9.65
#